data_b2d75ce42e67519ff9bc9961a565b07e
#
_entry.id   b2d75ce42e67519ff9bc9961a565b07e
#
_cell.length_a   1.000
_cell.length_b   1.000
_cell.length_c   1.000
_cell.angle_alpha   90.00
_cell.angle_beta   90.00
_cell.angle_gamma   90.00
#
_symmetry.space_group_name_H-M   'P 1'
#
loop_
_entity.id
_entity.type
_entity.pdbx_description
1 polymer ?
#
loop_
_entity_poly.entity_id
_entity_poly.type
_entity_poly.pdbx_seq_one_letter_code
_entity_poly.pdbx_strand_id
1 'polypeptide(L)'
;MRSKSDKKKSLVPRLRFPEFREAGAWEVKRLGELASRITGRVGSKKLIPISISSGVGFVSQAEKFGRDISGKQYEKYIALERGQFSYNKGNSKTFPQGSIYQLQEFEDAAVPNAFYSFEFKKKYVPEFYNGYFEKNFHGHQLARFITSGARSDGLLNISAADFFSIVLPTPTNRDEQQKIAHCLSSLDEVIGLQAKKVQALKQHKKGLMQQLFPA
;
A
#
# COMPACT_ATOMS: atom_id res chain seq x y z
N MET A 1 34.17 -32.18 4.29
CA MET A 1 33.22 -31.22 3.66
C MET A 1 31.83 -31.50 4.23
N ARG A 2 31.36 -30.70 5.19
CA ARG A 2 30.01 -30.84 5.73
C ARG A 2 29.08 -29.91 4.90
N SER A 3 28.16 -30.52 4.17
CA SER A 3 27.08 -29.87 3.48
C SER A 3 26.27 -29.04 4.49
N LYS A 4 26.24 -27.69 4.34
CA LYS A 4 25.26 -26.85 5.02
C LYS A 4 23.92 -27.15 4.38
N SER A 5 23.11 -27.97 4.98
CA SER A 5 21.70 -28.08 4.64
C SER A 5 21.06 -26.73 4.99
N ASP A 6 20.70 -25.97 3.99
CA ASP A 6 19.81 -24.82 4.14
C ASP A 6 18.49 -25.32 4.75
N LYS A 7 18.37 -25.23 6.07
CA LYS A 7 17.09 -25.37 6.74
C LYS A 7 16.18 -24.25 6.20
N LYS A 8 15.35 -24.60 5.23
CA LYS A 8 14.25 -23.77 4.76
C LYS A 8 13.44 -23.37 6.00
N LYS A 9 13.60 -22.12 6.44
CA LYS A 9 12.95 -21.63 7.66
C LYS A 9 11.45 -21.71 7.40
N SER A 10 10.78 -22.62 8.12
CA SER A 10 9.33 -22.80 8.00
C SER A 10 8.64 -21.48 8.39
N LEU A 11 7.92 -20.87 7.45
CA LEU A 11 7.20 -19.62 7.66
C LEU A 11 5.82 -19.92 8.26
N VAL A 12 5.80 -20.13 9.57
CA VAL A 12 4.57 -20.25 10.34
C VAL A 12 4.42 -18.97 11.18
N PRO A 13 3.30 -18.26 11.09
CA PRO A 13 3.08 -17.08 11.90
C PRO A 13 2.98 -17.44 13.39
N ARG A 14 3.45 -16.54 14.27
CA ARG A 14 3.39 -16.75 15.74
C ARG A 14 1.95 -16.83 16.25
N LEU A 15 1.06 -16.03 15.64
CA LEU A 15 -0.37 -16.04 15.93
C LEU A 15 -1.10 -16.54 14.68
N ARG A 16 -1.94 -17.56 14.85
CA ARG A 16 -2.70 -18.15 13.76
C ARG A 16 -4.11 -18.50 14.26
N PHE A 17 -5.11 -18.25 13.44
CA PHE A 17 -6.47 -18.65 13.77
C PHE A 17 -6.56 -20.15 13.99
N PRO A 18 -7.37 -20.62 14.97
CA PRO A 18 -7.42 -22.02 15.35
C PRO A 18 -7.67 -22.98 14.17
N GLU A 19 -8.56 -22.59 13.25
CA GLU A 19 -8.95 -23.38 12.08
C GLU A 19 -7.82 -23.59 11.05
N PHE A 20 -6.75 -22.80 11.12
CA PHE A 20 -5.62 -22.89 10.17
C PHE A 20 -4.33 -23.41 10.82
N ARG A 21 -4.34 -23.82 12.09
CA ARG A 21 -3.13 -24.26 12.77
C ARG A 21 -2.43 -25.42 12.06
N GLU A 22 -3.21 -26.31 11.45
CA GLU A 22 -2.72 -27.49 10.71
C GLU A 22 -2.55 -27.22 9.20
N ALA A 23 -2.79 -25.99 8.72
CA ALA A 23 -2.73 -25.66 7.28
C ALA A 23 -1.31 -25.58 6.68
N GLY A 24 -0.29 -26.03 7.42
CA GLY A 24 1.10 -26.03 6.96
C GLY A 24 1.76 -24.63 6.98
N ALA A 25 2.99 -24.56 6.48
CA ALA A 25 3.76 -23.32 6.43
C ALA A 25 3.30 -22.43 5.25
N TRP A 26 3.46 -21.11 5.41
CA TRP A 26 3.27 -20.16 4.32
C TRP A 26 4.40 -20.30 3.29
N GLU A 27 4.07 -20.00 2.05
CA GLU A 27 5.03 -19.95 0.95
C GLU A 27 5.61 -18.55 0.78
N VAL A 28 6.85 -18.47 0.32
CA VAL A 28 7.47 -17.20 -0.11
C VAL A 28 7.35 -17.11 -1.62
N LYS A 29 6.65 -16.09 -2.10
CA LYS A 29 6.43 -15.87 -3.53
C LYS A 29 6.91 -14.47 -3.93
N ARG A 30 7.45 -14.34 -5.14
CA ARG A 30 7.78 -13.02 -5.69
C ARG A 30 6.51 -12.24 -6.03
N LEU A 31 6.54 -10.92 -5.87
CA LEU A 31 5.41 -10.07 -6.24
C LEU A 31 4.99 -10.30 -7.71
N GLY A 32 5.93 -10.47 -8.64
CA GLY A 32 5.63 -10.78 -10.03
C GLY A 32 4.95 -12.14 -10.28
N GLU A 33 5.02 -13.07 -9.32
CA GLU A 33 4.27 -14.33 -9.36
C GLU A 33 2.83 -14.14 -8.84
N LEU A 34 2.66 -13.23 -7.88
CA LEU A 34 1.40 -12.93 -7.20
C LEU A 34 0.54 -11.94 -7.97
N ALA A 35 1.16 -10.97 -8.64
CA ALA A 35 0.51 -9.83 -9.25
C ALA A 35 0.98 -9.58 -10.68
N SER A 36 0.18 -8.88 -11.45
CA SER A 36 0.47 -8.41 -12.80
C SER A 36 0.62 -6.89 -12.80
N ARG A 37 1.59 -6.38 -13.54
CA ARG A 37 1.79 -4.94 -13.71
C ARG A 37 0.66 -4.35 -14.55
N ILE A 38 0.13 -3.21 -14.11
CA ILE A 38 -0.83 -2.41 -14.86
C ILE A 38 -0.05 -1.36 -15.67
N THR A 39 -0.34 -1.29 -16.96
CA THR A 39 0.29 -0.35 -17.90
C THR A 39 -0.75 0.42 -18.74
N GLY A 40 -2.05 0.14 -18.49
CA GLY A 40 -3.15 0.81 -19.18
C GLY A 40 -3.15 2.31 -18.89
N ARG A 41 -3.04 3.13 -19.93
CA ARG A 41 -3.04 4.59 -19.81
C ARG A 41 -4.45 5.14 -19.74
N VAL A 42 -4.57 6.29 -19.07
CA VAL A 42 -5.83 7.05 -19.01
C VAL A 42 -6.31 7.43 -20.42
N GLY A 43 -5.40 7.89 -21.29
CA GLY A 43 -5.76 8.37 -22.64
C GLY A 43 -6.76 9.53 -22.57
N SER A 44 -7.89 9.38 -23.27
CA SER A 44 -8.97 10.37 -23.31
C SER A 44 -9.98 10.27 -22.16
N LYS A 45 -9.85 9.29 -21.25
CA LYS A 45 -10.74 9.14 -20.09
C LYS A 45 -10.63 10.33 -19.15
N LYS A 46 -11.74 10.71 -18.53
CA LYS A 46 -11.78 11.78 -17.51
C LYS A 46 -11.81 11.14 -16.12
N LEU A 47 -10.63 10.86 -15.56
CA LEU A 47 -10.45 10.32 -14.23
C LEU A 47 -9.86 11.38 -13.30
N ILE A 48 -10.10 11.23 -11.99
CA ILE A 48 -9.53 12.14 -10.98
C ILE A 48 -8.01 11.89 -10.89
N PRO A 49 -7.16 12.91 -11.09
CA PRO A 49 -5.73 12.78 -10.89
C PRO A 49 -5.43 12.65 -9.39
N ILE A 50 -4.83 11.53 -9.02
CA ILE A 50 -4.46 11.25 -7.62
C ILE A 50 -2.95 11.06 -7.49
N SER A 51 -2.48 11.13 -6.26
CA SER A 51 -1.11 10.83 -5.87
C SER A 51 -1.10 10.06 -4.57
N ILE A 52 0.05 9.53 -4.19
CA ILE A 52 0.23 8.89 -2.89
C ILE A 52 0.88 9.90 -1.94
N SER A 53 0.26 10.07 -0.76
CA SER A 53 0.84 10.75 0.39
C SER A 53 1.29 9.71 1.41
N SER A 54 2.59 9.65 1.69
CA SER A 54 3.16 8.65 2.60
C SER A 54 2.56 8.76 4.00
N GLY A 55 2.07 7.65 4.55
CA GLY A 55 1.38 7.59 5.83
C GLY A 55 -0.12 7.92 5.77
N VAL A 56 -0.65 8.34 4.61
CA VAL A 56 -2.07 8.66 4.41
C VAL A 56 -2.72 7.72 3.39
N GLY A 57 -2.05 7.46 2.26
CA GLY A 57 -2.61 6.70 1.15
C GLY A 57 -2.80 7.54 -0.10
N PHE A 58 -3.81 7.18 -0.90
CA PHE A 58 -4.18 7.95 -2.07
C PHE A 58 -4.94 9.23 -1.68
N VAL A 59 -4.55 10.32 -2.31
CA VAL A 59 -5.18 11.64 -2.17
C VAL A 59 -5.29 12.29 -3.53
N SER A 60 -6.29 13.13 -3.74
CA SER A 60 -6.37 13.90 -4.99
C SER A 60 -5.16 14.84 -5.12
N GLN A 61 -4.72 15.09 -6.36
CA GLN A 61 -3.62 16.05 -6.56
C GLN A 61 -4.02 17.46 -6.13
N ALA A 62 -5.29 17.81 -6.28
CA ALA A 62 -5.83 19.09 -5.82
C ALA A 62 -5.70 19.25 -4.30
N GLU A 63 -6.01 18.21 -3.51
CA GLU A 63 -5.84 18.24 -2.05
C GLU A 63 -4.36 18.29 -1.64
N LYS A 64 -3.51 17.49 -2.30
CA LYS A 64 -2.10 17.39 -1.95
C LYS A 64 -1.28 18.62 -2.31
N PHE A 65 -1.54 19.24 -3.48
CA PHE A 65 -0.72 20.29 -4.07
C PHE A 65 -1.47 21.63 -4.24
N GLY A 66 -2.72 21.71 -3.77
CA GLY A 66 -3.57 22.87 -3.97
C GLY A 66 -4.09 23.06 -5.41
N ARG A 67 -3.67 22.18 -6.33
CA ARG A 67 -4.08 22.19 -7.74
C ARG A 67 -3.80 20.84 -8.40
N ASP A 68 -4.44 20.58 -9.53
CA ASP A 68 -4.06 19.49 -10.43
C ASP A 68 -2.73 19.83 -11.12
N ILE A 69 -1.76 18.94 -10.99
CA ILE A 69 -0.41 19.08 -11.57
C ILE A 69 -0.17 18.13 -12.76
N SER A 70 -1.18 17.36 -13.17
CA SER A 70 -1.04 16.37 -14.24
C SER A 70 -0.74 17.01 -15.61
N GLY A 71 -1.34 18.15 -15.91
CA GLY A 71 -1.11 18.94 -17.11
C GLY A 71 -1.10 18.08 -18.40
N LYS A 72 -0.18 18.38 -19.32
CA LYS A 72 -0.02 17.64 -20.58
C LYS A 72 0.38 16.16 -20.41
N GLN A 73 0.77 15.73 -19.22
CA GLN A 73 1.16 14.33 -18.95
C GLN A 73 -0.04 13.47 -18.53
N TYR A 74 -1.21 14.06 -18.31
CA TYR A 74 -2.40 13.35 -17.84
C TYR A 74 -2.74 12.12 -18.69
N GLU A 75 -2.74 12.24 -20.02
CA GLU A 75 -3.02 11.13 -20.94
C GLU A 75 -2.07 9.94 -20.79
N LYS A 76 -0.87 10.17 -20.24
CA LYS A 76 0.16 9.14 -19.98
C LYS A 76 0.02 8.51 -18.61
N TYR A 77 -0.83 9.05 -17.74
CA TYR A 77 -1.09 8.48 -16.42
C TYR A 77 -1.69 7.08 -16.56
N ILE A 78 -1.54 6.28 -15.54
CA ILE A 78 -2.10 4.94 -15.50
C ILE A 78 -3.53 5.04 -14.95
N ALA A 79 -4.47 4.43 -15.64
CA ALA A 79 -5.82 4.24 -15.11
C ALA A 79 -5.77 3.13 -14.06
N LEU A 80 -6.16 3.46 -12.85
CA LEU A 80 -6.18 2.57 -11.69
C LEU A 80 -7.62 2.40 -11.24
N GLU A 81 -8.02 1.17 -10.94
CA GLU A 81 -9.34 0.79 -10.46
C GLU A 81 -9.28 0.43 -8.96
N ARG A 82 -10.42 0.53 -8.27
CA ARG A 82 -10.56 0.11 -6.87
C ARG A 82 -10.02 -1.30 -6.65
N GLY A 83 -9.25 -1.49 -5.58
CA GLY A 83 -8.63 -2.78 -5.26
C GLY A 83 -7.23 -2.96 -5.84
N GLN A 84 -6.85 -2.17 -6.84
CA GLN A 84 -5.52 -2.18 -7.44
C GLN A 84 -4.52 -1.36 -6.62
N PHE A 85 -3.25 -1.61 -6.82
CA PHE A 85 -2.15 -1.04 -6.02
C PHE A 85 -1.25 -0.13 -6.84
N SER A 86 -0.64 0.84 -6.16
CA SER A 86 0.50 1.56 -6.72
C SER A 86 1.63 1.73 -5.72
N TYR A 87 2.85 1.61 -6.22
CA TYR A 87 4.08 1.92 -5.52
C TYR A 87 4.59 3.29 -5.95
N ASN A 88 4.62 4.21 -5.01
CA ASN A 88 5.27 5.51 -5.17
C ASN A 88 6.75 5.40 -4.79
N LYS A 89 7.63 5.66 -5.74
CA LYS A 89 9.09 5.66 -5.56
C LYS A 89 9.63 6.89 -4.83
N GLY A 90 8.78 7.84 -4.45
CA GLY A 90 9.20 9.00 -3.65
C GLY A 90 9.63 8.57 -2.26
N ASN A 91 10.79 9.06 -1.79
CA ASN A 91 11.22 8.80 -0.43
C ASN A 91 10.57 9.77 0.57
N SER A 92 10.39 9.29 1.78
CA SER A 92 9.98 10.11 2.91
C SER A 92 10.65 9.61 4.19
N LYS A 93 10.57 10.38 5.28
CA LYS A 93 11.14 9.95 6.57
C LYS A 93 10.53 8.61 7.04
N THR A 94 9.23 8.41 6.84
CA THR A 94 8.51 7.18 7.24
C THR A 94 8.72 6.02 6.26
N PHE A 95 8.81 6.33 4.95
CA PHE A 95 9.00 5.34 3.90
C PHE A 95 10.19 5.73 3.02
N PRO A 96 11.42 5.56 3.52
CA PRO A 96 12.62 5.95 2.78
C PRO A 96 12.84 5.14 1.49
N GLN A 97 12.21 3.98 1.34
CA GLN A 97 12.24 3.16 0.13
C GLN A 97 10.94 3.23 -0.69
N GLY A 98 10.15 4.28 -0.48
CA GLY A 98 8.84 4.43 -1.13
C GLY A 98 7.71 3.68 -0.42
N SER A 99 6.49 3.93 -0.83
CA SER A 99 5.28 3.40 -0.19
C SER A 99 4.33 2.75 -1.18
N ILE A 100 3.60 1.75 -0.73
CA ILE A 100 2.62 0.99 -1.52
C ILE A 100 1.26 1.13 -0.85
N TYR A 101 0.23 1.44 -1.65
CA TYR A 101 -1.15 1.52 -1.19
C TYR A 101 -2.11 0.87 -2.18
N GLN A 102 -3.20 0.33 -1.65
CA GLN A 102 -4.36 -0.14 -2.41
C GLN A 102 -5.35 1.01 -2.61
N LEU A 103 -5.86 1.18 -3.81
CA LEU A 103 -6.90 2.16 -4.08
C LEU A 103 -8.23 1.68 -3.48
N GLN A 104 -8.77 2.41 -2.52
CA GLN A 104 -10.02 2.11 -1.82
C GLN A 104 -11.03 3.27 -1.88
N GLU A 105 -10.54 4.51 -1.90
CA GLU A 105 -11.35 5.73 -1.77
C GLU A 105 -12.05 6.12 -3.07
N PHE A 106 -11.54 5.66 -4.23
CA PHE A 106 -12.07 5.98 -5.56
C PHE A 106 -12.45 4.70 -6.30
N GLU A 107 -13.49 4.72 -7.12
CA GLU A 107 -13.82 3.59 -8.02
C GLU A 107 -12.76 3.44 -9.10
N ASP A 108 -12.37 4.56 -9.70
CA ASP A 108 -11.26 4.67 -10.63
C ASP A 108 -10.55 6.01 -10.48
N ALA A 109 -9.28 6.06 -10.87
CA ALA A 109 -8.47 7.26 -10.76
C ALA A 109 -7.26 7.22 -11.71
N ALA A 110 -6.65 8.39 -11.91
CA ALA A 110 -5.45 8.56 -12.71
C ALA A 110 -4.22 8.71 -11.81
N VAL A 111 -3.26 7.80 -11.90
CA VAL A 111 -1.99 7.88 -11.13
C VAL A 111 -0.80 8.19 -12.03
N PRO A 112 0.23 8.91 -11.55
CA PRO A 112 1.43 9.20 -12.33
C PRO A 112 2.07 7.92 -12.89
N ASN A 113 2.48 7.97 -14.16
CA ASN A 113 3.16 6.85 -14.82
C ASN A 113 4.54 6.51 -14.23
N ALA A 114 5.08 7.39 -13.39
CA ALA A 114 6.29 7.13 -12.60
C ALA A 114 6.09 6.07 -11.51
N PHE A 115 4.85 5.82 -11.10
CA PHE A 115 4.49 4.80 -10.12
C PHE A 115 4.47 3.41 -10.77
N TYR A 116 4.68 2.37 -9.97
CA TYR A 116 4.46 1.01 -10.41
C TYR A 116 3.12 0.52 -9.92
N SER A 117 2.13 0.50 -10.84
CA SER A 117 0.78 0.02 -10.57
C SER A 117 0.67 -1.47 -10.85
N PHE A 118 -0.09 -2.20 -10.03
CA PHE A 118 -0.25 -3.63 -10.16
C PHE A 118 -1.55 -4.13 -9.54
N GLU A 119 -1.97 -5.32 -9.97
CA GLU A 119 -3.15 -6.02 -9.52
C GLU A 119 -2.79 -7.45 -9.11
N PHE A 120 -3.24 -7.91 -7.96
CA PHE A 120 -3.08 -9.30 -7.56
C PHE A 120 -3.94 -10.23 -8.42
N LYS A 121 -3.41 -11.40 -8.75
CA LYS A 121 -4.14 -12.42 -9.48
C LYS A 121 -5.33 -12.92 -8.65
N LYS A 122 -6.45 -13.25 -9.30
CA LYS A 122 -7.76 -13.58 -8.67
C LYS A 122 -7.72 -14.67 -7.59
N LYS A 123 -6.72 -15.55 -7.62
CA LYS A 123 -6.54 -16.60 -6.60
C LYS A 123 -6.01 -16.10 -5.25
N TYR A 124 -5.58 -14.87 -5.17
CA TYR A 124 -5.10 -14.24 -3.94
C TYR A 124 -6.10 -13.21 -3.43
N VAL A 125 -5.99 -12.87 -2.15
CA VAL A 125 -6.78 -11.83 -1.50
C VAL A 125 -5.92 -10.58 -1.40
N PRO A 126 -6.18 -9.53 -2.19
CA PRO A 126 -5.35 -8.33 -2.23
C PRO A 126 -5.19 -7.66 -0.86
N GLU A 127 -6.28 -7.56 -0.11
CA GLU A 127 -6.35 -6.90 1.21
C GLU A 127 -5.43 -7.55 2.25
N PHE A 128 -5.14 -8.85 2.09
CA PHE A 128 -4.19 -9.56 2.95
C PHE A 128 -2.80 -8.90 2.95
N TYR A 129 -2.39 -8.32 1.82
CA TYR A 129 -1.06 -7.75 1.67
C TYR A 129 -0.95 -6.31 2.18
N ASN A 130 -2.06 -5.63 2.50
CA ASN A 130 -2.06 -4.26 3.03
C ASN A 130 -1.19 -4.15 4.28
N GLY A 131 -1.42 -5.00 5.29
CA GLY A 131 -0.64 -4.98 6.52
C GLY A 131 0.87 -5.23 6.31
N TYR A 132 1.25 -6.00 5.28
CA TYR A 132 2.64 -6.20 4.91
C TYR A 132 3.26 -4.91 4.34
N PHE A 133 2.53 -4.18 3.51
CA PHE A 133 2.98 -2.93 2.90
C PHE A 133 3.00 -1.77 3.89
N GLU A 134 2.02 -1.68 4.78
CA GLU A 134 1.95 -0.70 5.87
C GLU A 134 3.14 -0.81 6.84
N LYS A 135 3.57 -2.02 7.16
CA LYS A 135 4.77 -2.29 7.96
C LYS A 135 6.08 -2.02 7.23
N ASN A 136 6.03 -1.56 5.97
CA ASN A 136 7.18 -1.28 5.13
C ASN A 136 8.17 -2.45 4.97
N PHE A 137 7.69 -3.69 5.06
CA PHE A 137 8.56 -4.87 4.90
C PHE A 137 9.17 -4.96 3.49
N HIS A 138 8.50 -4.43 2.48
CA HIS A 138 9.01 -4.28 1.13
C HIS A 138 10.23 -3.33 1.08
N GLY A 139 10.24 -2.28 1.90
CA GLY A 139 11.33 -1.30 1.96
C GLY A 139 12.67 -1.93 2.32
N HIS A 140 12.71 -2.83 3.29
CA HIS A 140 13.94 -3.56 3.64
C HIS A 140 14.49 -4.38 2.48
N GLN A 141 13.63 -4.93 1.63
CA GLN A 141 14.06 -5.68 0.45
C GLN A 141 14.51 -4.75 -0.68
N LEU A 142 13.83 -3.60 -0.86
CA LEU A 142 14.15 -2.62 -1.89
C LEU A 142 15.43 -1.83 -1.58
N ALA A 143 15.79 -1.65 -0.31
CA ALA A 143 16.98 -0.91 0.12
C ALA A 143 18.26 -1.38 -0.57
N ARG A 144 18.40 -2.67 -0.85
CA ARG A 144 19.58 -3.26 -1.53
C ARG A 144 19.73 -2.84 -3.01
N PHE A 145 18.63 -2.39 -3.63
CA PHE A 145 18.63 -1.95 -5.03
C PHE A 145 18.84 -0.44 -5.18
N ILE A 146 18.79 0.30 -4.07
CA ILE A 146 18.99 1.76 -4.07
C ILE A 146 20.48 2.01 -3.98
N THR A 147 21.12 2.24 -5.14
CA THR A 147 22.58 2.46 -5.25
C THR A 147 22.99 3.92 -5.05
N SER A 148 22.05 4.85 -5.16
CA SER A 148 22.25 6.29 -4.95
C SER A 148 20.97 6.88 -4.32
N GLY A 149 21.10 8.03 -3.67
CA GLY A 149 19.94 8.77 -3.16
C GLY A 149 18.87 9.04 -4.21
N ALA A 150 17.81 9.74 -3.82
CA ALA A 150 16.77 10.12 -4.78
C ALA A 150 17.37 10.90 -5.95
N ARG A 151 16.84 10.65 -7.15
CA ARG A 151 17.17 11.41 -8.37
C ARG A 151 16.81 12.89 -8.16
N SER A 152 17.23 13.76 -9.06
CA SER A 152 16.88 15.19 -9.04
C SER A 152 15.35 15.45 -9.01
N ASP A 153 14.56 14.48 -9.49
CA ASP A 153 13.08 14.50 -9.43
C ASP A 153 12.50 13.97 -8.10
N GLY A 154 13.35 13.64 -7.12
CA GLY A 154 12.94 13.11 -5.81
C GLY A 154 12.53 11.63 -5.83
N LEU A 155 12.67 10.93 -6.95
CA LEU A 155 12.31 9.53 -7.10
C LEU A 155 13.51 8.60 -6.92
N LEU A 156 13.30 7.48 -6.24
CA LEU A 156 14.30 6.42 -6.09
C LEU A 156 14.56 5.71 -7.42
N ASN A 157 15.83 5.37 -7.65
CA ASN A 157 16.24 4.63 -8.83
C ASN A 157 16.05 3.12 -8.62
N ILE A 158 14.80 2.67 -8.66
CA ILE A 158 14.41 1.26 -8.56
C ILE A 158 13.78 0.85 -9.89
N SER A 159 14.28 -0.22 -10.49
CA SER A 159 13.71 -0.77 -11.72
C SER A 159 12.40 -1.51 -11.44
N ALA A 160 11.55 -1.68 -12.46
CA ALA A 160 10.36 -2.50 -12.33
C ALA A 160 10.70 -3.97 -12.00
N ALA A 161 11.78 -4.50 -12.60
CA ALA A 161 12.24 -5.87 -12.34
C ALA A 161 12.62 -6.05 -10.86
N ASP A 162 13.36 -5.11 -10.28
CA ASP A 162 13.74 -5.14 -8.87
C ASP A 162 12.51 -5.04 -7.96
N PHE A 163 11.58 -4.12 -8.29
CA PHE A 163 10.35 -3.99 -7.53
C PHE A 163 9.52 -5.28 -7.54
N PHE A 164 9.29 -5.89 -8.71
CA PHE A 164 8.52 -7.13 -8.81
C PHE A 164 9.28 -8.37 -8.32
N SER A 165 10.57 -8.25 -7.99
CA SER A 165 11.38 -9.32 -7.39
C SER A 165 11.22 -9.44 -5.86
N ILE A 166 10.61 -8.45 -5.18
CA ILE A 166 10.36 -8.54 -3.74
C ILE A 166 9.53 -9.79 -3.42
N VAL A 167 9.80 -10.38 -2.27
CA VAL A 167 9.12 -11.61 -1.86
C VAL A 167 8.13 -11.35 -0.74
N LEU A 168 6.99 -12.01 -0.82
CA LEU A 168 5.87 -11.86 0.11
C LEU A 168 5.53 -13.23 0.71
N PRO A 169 5.50 -13.34 2.07
CA PRO A 169 4.94 -14.50 2.73
C PRO A 169 3.46 -14.62 2.38
N THR A 170 3.05 -15.77 1.91
CA THR A 170 1.69 -15.98 1.38
C THR A 170 1.13 -17.28 1.93
N PRO A 171 0.02 -17.25 2.70
CA PRO A 171 -0.72 -18.45 3.07
C PRO A 171 -1.12 -19.24 1.83
N THR A 172 -0.98 -20.55 1.87
CA THR A 172 -1.42 -21.43 0.77
C THR A 172 -2.93 -21.53 0.68
N ASN A 173 -3.61 -21.39 1.83
CA ASN A 173 -5.07 -21.38 1.92
C ASN A 173 -5.61 -19.95 1.72
N ARG A 174 -6.50 -19.78 0.72
CA ARG A 174 -7.12 -18.49 0.41
C ARG A 174 -8.04 -18.00 1.55
N ASP A 175 -8.72 -18.91 2.24
CA ASP A 175 -9.61 -18.53 3.35
C ASP A 175 -8.82 -17.99 4.54
N GLU A 176 -7.58 -18.47 4.76
CA GLU A 176 -6.67 -17.88 5.75
C GLU A 176 -6.30 -16.44 5.38
N GLN A 177 -6.00 -16.17 4.09
CA GLN A 177 -5.75 -14.80 3.63
C GLN A 177 -6.97 -13.92 3.89
N GLN A 178 -8.17 -14.39 3.54
CA GLN A 178 -9.43 -13.65 3.72
C GLN A 178 -9.70 -13.37 5.21
N LYS A 179 -9.50 -14.36 6.07
CA LYS A 179 -9.73 -14.23 7.52
C LYS A 179 -8.79 -13.19 8.14
N ILE A 180 -7.51 -13.21 7.75
CA ILE A 180 -6.52 -12.23 8.23
C ILE A 180 -6.88 -10.83 7.71
N ALA A 181 -7.19 -10.68 6.42
CA ALA A 181 -7.59 -9.42 5.82
C ALA A 181 -8.81 -8.82 6.55
N HIS A 182 -9.86 -9.63 6.74
CA HIS A 182 -11.07 -9.19 7.44
C HIS A 182 -10.80 -8.80 8.90
N CYS A 183 -9.99 -9.56 9.62
CA CYS A 183 -9.62 -9.23 11.00
C CYS A 183 -8.91 -7.88 11.11
N LEU A 184 -7.94 -7.63 10.22
CA LEU A 184 -7.18 -6.37 10.23
C LEU A 184 -8.07 -5.19 9.80
N SER A 185 -8.84 -5.33 8.71
CA SER A 185 -9.73 -4.25 8.24
C SER A 185 -10.82 -3.88 9.26
N SER A 186 -11.34 -4.87 10.00
CA SER A 186 -12.30 -4.59 11.08
C SER A 186 -11.69 -3.77 12.22
N LEU A 187 -10.42 -4.01 12.55
CA LEU A 187 -9.70 -3.20 13.53
C LEU A 187 -9.44 -1.78 13.03
N ASP A 188 -9.07 -1.64 11.75
CA ASP A 188 -8.86 -0.32 11.13
C ASP A 188 -10.15 0.50 11.10
N GLU A 189 -11.28 -0.14 10.82
CA GLU A 189 -12.60 0.51 10.90
C GLU A 189 -12.90 1.03 12.33
N VAL A 190 -12.67 0.19 13.34
CA VAL A 190 -12.88 0.59 14.75
C VAL A 190 -11.95 1.75 15.13
N ILE A 191 -10.67 1.68 14.73
CA ILE A 191 -9.69 2.76 14.96
C ILE A 191 -10.17 4.06 14.31
N GLY A 192 -10.64 3.99 13.05
CA GLY A 192 -11.16 5.14 12.32
C GLY A 192 -12.39 5.77 12.98
N LEU A 193 -13.34 4.95 13.43
CA LEU A 193 -14.52 5.41 14.15
C LEU A 193 -14.16 6.09 15.49
N GLN A 194 -13.22 5.52 16.25
CA GLN A 194 -12.76 6.14 17.49
C GLN A 194 -12.02 7.46 17.25
N ALA A 195 -11.22 7.55 16.20
CA ALA A 195 -10.55 8.79 15.84
C ALA A 195 -11.55 9.91 15.50
N LYS A 196 -12.60 9.61 14.73
CA LYS A 196 -13.71 10.54 14.43
C LYS A 196 -14.42 10.98 15.69
N LYS A 197 -14.72 10.05 16.63
CA LYS A 197 -15.36 10.35 17.92
C LYS A 197 -14.49 11.31 18.76
N VAL A 198 -13.19 11.04 18.85
CA VAL A 198 -12.26 11.91 19.58
C VAL A 198 -12.22 13.30 18.96
N GLN A 199 -12.21 13.41 17.63
CA GLN A 199 -12.24 14.70 16.94
C GLN A 199 -13.54 15.47 17.23
N ALA A 200 -14.70 14.82 17.17
CA ALA A 200 -15.99 15.43 17.48
C ALA A 200 -16.05 15.95 18.92
N LEU A 201 -15.54 15.16 19.90
CA LEU A 201 -15.46 15.57 21.30
C LEU A 201 -14.51 16.78 21.50
N LYS A 202 -13.40 16.83 20.79
CA LYS A 202 -12.49 17.99 20.81
C LYS A 202 -13.18 19.26 20.27
N GLN A 203 -13.92 19.14 19.18
CA GLN A 203 -14.69 20.27 18.62
C GLN A 203 -15.79 20.73 19.59
N HIS A 204 -16.53 19.78 20.17
CA HIS A 204 -17.57 20.09 21.18
C HIS A 204 -16.96 20.80 22.39
N LYS A 205 -15.87 20.29 22.96
CA LYS A 205 -15.13 20.96 24.04
C LYS A 205 -14.75 22.38 23.68
N LYS A 206 -14.18 22.59 22.46
CA LYS A 206 -13.84 23.92 21.99
C LYS A 206 -15.05 24.86 21.93
N GLY A 207 -16.19 24.40 21.42
CA GLY A 207 -17.43 25.15 21.38
C GLY A 207 -17.94 25.56 22.79
N LEU A 208 -17.91 24.60 23.73
CA LEU A 208 -18.26 24.87 25.13
C LEU A 208 -17.33 25.92 25.77
N MET A 209 -16.02 25.80 25.55
CA MET A 209 -15.07 26.79 26.09
C MET A 209 -15.35 28.20 25.56
N GLN A 210 -15.74 28.35 24.30
CA GLN A 210 -16.09 29.65 23.72
C GLN A 210 -17.39 30.24 24.30
N GLN A 211 -18.31 29.39 24.77
CA GLN A 211 -19.57 29.81 25.35
C GLN A 211 -19.51 30.04 26.88
N LEU A 212 -18.64 29.30 27.56
CA LEU A 212 -18.53 29.36 29.03
C LEU A 212 -17.59 30.45 29.53
N PHE A 213 -16.67 30.91 28.71
CA PHE A 213 -15.72 31.97 29.06
C PHE A 213 -15.98 33.21 28.20
N PRO A 214 -16.29 34.37 28.86
CA PRO A 214 -16.45 35.63 28.13
C PRO A 214 -15.12 36.04 27.47
N ALA A 215 -15.20 36.70 26.32
CA ALA A 215 -14.04 37.24 25.60
C ALA A 215 -13.55 38.54 26.28
#